data_bfab97d4461ac9d0367e6f5927bd2b4a
#
_entry.id   bfab97d4461ac9d0367e6f5927bd2b4a
#
_cell.length_a   1.000
_cell.length_b   1.000
_cell.length_c   1.000
_cell.angle_alpha   90.00
_cell.angle_beta   90.00
_cell.angle_gamma   90.00
#
_symmetry.space_group_name_H-M   'P 1'
#
loop_
_entity.id
_entity.type
_entity.pdbx_description
1 polymer ?
#
loop_
_entity_poly.entity_id
_entity_poly.type
_entity_poly.pdbx_seq_one_letter_code
_entity_poly.pdbx_strand_id
1 'polypeptide(L)'
;ATPTTQALALVGGKEFGTPNFLDRRELGVVNLGESGRVILDGTTYALAAGDGLYVGMGTQSVSFESDDPAKPAKFYLLSCPAHATYPTMHITRAMANPKKLGAPETSNVRTIYQYVHPAVCKSCQLVMGVTVLEPGSVWNTYPPHTHERRMEVYLYFGMSPETRIFHMHGQPKETRHIVMANEQAVISPSW
;
A
#
# COMPACT_ATOMS: atom_id res chain seq x y z
N ALA A 1 -3.37 7.22 -6.58
CA ALA A 1 -3.47 8.59 -7.09
C ALA A 1 -2.17 8.96 -7.80
N THR A 2 -2.28 9.52 -8.99
CA THR A 2 -1.14 9.98 -9.78
C THR A 2 -1.44 11.43 -10.22
N PRO A 3 -1.18 12.41 -9.34
CA PRO A 3 -1.40 13.82 -9.68
C PRO A 3 -0.37 14.27 -10.71
N THR A 4 -0.82 14.93 -11.80
CA THR A 4 0.05 15.45 -12.86
C THR A 4 0.00 16.97 -12.90
N THR A 5 -1.07 17.55 -13.43
CA THR A 5 -1.18 19.00 -13.65
C THR A 5 -1.96 19.72 -12.54
N GLN A 6 -2.66 18.98 -11.70
CA GLN A 6 -3.43 19.54 -10.58
C GLN A 6 -3.44 18.59 -9.39
N ALA A 7 -3.65 19.12 -8.21
CA ALA A 7 -3.86 18.33 -7.00
C ALA A 7 -5.07 17.40 -7.14
N LEU A 8 -4.95 16.18 -6.61
CA LEU A 8 -6.04 15.22 -6.56
C LEU A 8 -6.59 15.16 -5.12
N ALA A 9 -7.83 15.52 -4.93
CA ALA A 9 -8.49 15.38 -3.63
C ALA A 9 -9.04 13.97 -3.43
N LEU A 10 -8.91 13.45 -2.21
CA LEU A 10 -9.60 12.24 -1.78
C LEU A 10 -10.99 12.62 -1.28
N VAL A 11 -11.99 12.34 -2.06
CA VAL A 11 -13.38 12.62 -1.70
C VAL A 11 -14.12 11.36 -1.31
N GLY A 12 -14.98 11.47 -0.30
CA GLY A 12 -15.94 10.43 0.07
C GLY A 12 -17.09 10.39 -0.94
N GLY A 13 -17.50 9.19 -1.34
CA GLY A 13 -18.75 9.00 -2.09
C GLY A 13 -19.91 8.76 -1.13
N LYS A 14 -21.12 8.81 -1.66
CA LYS A 14 -22.36 8.49 -0.91
C LYS A 14 -22.34 7.10 -0.25
N GLU A 15 -21.53 6.21 -0.79
CA GLU A 15 -21.34 4.83 -0.33
C GLU A 15 -20.73 4.77 1.08
N PHE A 16 -19.97 5.81 1.48
CA PHE A 16 -19.35 5.86 2.81
C PHE A 16 -20.29 6.37 3.90
N GLY A 17 -21.38 7.04 3.51
CA GLY A 17 -22.36 7.58 4.44
C GLY A 17 -21.81 8.63 5.41
N THR A 18 -20.72 9.29 5.03
CA THR A 18 -20.04 10.34 5.81
C THR A 18 -19.65 11.50 4.90
N PRO A 19 -19.61 12.76 5.43
CA PRO A 19 -19.15 13.91 4.65
C PRO A 19 -17.73 13.77 4.13
N ASN A 20 -16.79 13.32 4.96
CA ASN A 20 -15.39 13.18 4.60
C ASN A 20 -14.99 11.70 4.57
N PHE A 21 -14.00 11.39 3.73
CA PHE A 21 -13.55 10.01 3.52
C PHE A 21 -13.02 9.36 4.80
N LEU A 22 -12.34 10.12 5.66
CA LEU A 22 -11.70 9.59 6.88
C LEU A 22 -12.53 9.84 8.17
N ASP A 23 -13.78 10.22 8.08
CA ASP A 23 -14.63 10.38 9.28
C ASP A 23 -14.75 9.10 10.11
N ARG A 24 -14.71 7.93 9.45
CA ARG A 24 -14.80 6.61 10.09
C ARG A 24 -13.76 5.62 9.55
N ARG A 25 -12.70 6.12 8.97
CA ARG A 25 -11.67 5.29 8.32
C ARG A 25 -10.26 5.78 8.65
N GLU A 26 -9.32 4.89 8.56
CA GLU A 26 -7.88 5.19 8.53
C GLU A 26 -7.32 4.92 7.14
N LEU A 27 -6.19 5.52 6.81
CA LEU A 27 -5.57 5.46 5.50
C LEU A 27 -4.06 5.19 5.63
N GLY A 28 -3.58 4.25 4.85
CA GLY A 28 -2.16 4.07 4.54
C GLY A 28 -1.87 4.56 3.13
N VAL A 29 -0.78 5.25 2.97
CA VAL A 29 -0.26 5.75 1.69
C VAL A 29 1.16 5.26 1.52
N VAL A 30 1.53 4.81 0.32
CA VAL A 30 2.93 4.60 -0.07
C VAL A 30 3.16 5.28 -1.41
N ASN A 31 4.20 6.10 -1.50
CA ASN A 31 4.60 6.71 -2.75
C ASN A 31 5.47 5.74 -3.57
N LEU A 32 4.94 5.27 -4.67
CA LEU A 32 5.58 4.33 -5.60
C LEU A 32 6.19 5.04 -6.83
N GLY A 33 6.03 6.35 -6.93
CA GLY A 33 6.55 7.19 -8.01
C GLY A 33 7.68 8.09 -7.55
N GLU A 34 7.86 9.20 -8.24
CA GLU A 34 8.82 10.24 -7.86
C GLU A 34 8.29 11.09 -6.68
N SER A 35 9.06 12.09 -6.25
CA SER A 35 8.70 12.92 -5.10
C SER A 35 7.37 13.66 -5.26
N GLY A 36 6.64 13.74 -4.17
CA GLY A 36 5.37 14.45 -4.10
C GLY A 36 4.93 14.76 -2.69
N ARG A 37 3.72 15.24 -2.54
CA ARG A 37 3.20 15.73 -1.26
C ARG A 37 1.80 15.19 -1.00
N VAL A 38 1.53 14.91 0.26
CA VAL A 38 0.19 14.67 0.79
C VAL A 38 -0.14 15.81 1.72
N ILE A 39 -1.27 16.48 1.49
CA ILE A 39 -1.72 17.61 2.31
C ILE A 39 -2.94 17.16 3.10
N LEU A 40 -2.85 17.24 4.43
CA LEU A 40 -3.88 16.84 5.38
C LEU A 40 -4.31 18.05 6.20
N ASP A 41 -5.56 18.50 6.05
CA ASP A 41 -6.10 19.64 6.78
C ASP A 41 -5.16 20.88 6.76
N GLY A 42 -4.53 21.14 5.61
CA GLY A 42 -3.55 22.21 5.41
C GLY A 42 -2.10 21.89 5.82
N THR A 43 -1.85 20.78 6.49
CA THR A 43 -0.49 20.33 6.82
C THR A 43 0.11 19.51 5.69
N THR A 44 1.31 19.91 5.22
CA THR A 44 2.00 19.26 4.12
C THR A 44 2.99 18.18 4.60
N TYR A 45 2.91 17.01 4.02
CA TYR A 45 3.84 15.89 4.20
C TYR A 45 4.53 15.60 2.87
N ALA A 46 5.82 15.93 2.78
CA ALA A 46 6.64 15.59 1.61
C ALA A 46 7.01 14.09 1.66
N LEU A 47 6.73 13.36 0.60
CA LEU A 47 7.03 11.94 0.47
C LEU A 47 7.97 11.71 -0.73
N ALA A 48 9.18 11.28 -0.44
CA ALA A 48 10.09 10.78 -1.46
C ALA A 48 9.61 9.41 -2.03
N ALA A 49 10.24 8.97 -3.10
CA ALA A 49 10.00 7.63 -3.65
C ALA A 49 10.23 6.55 -2.58
N GLY A 50 9.23 5.72 -2.35
CA GLY A 50 9.25 4.68 -1.33
C GLY A 50 8.91 5.12 0.08
N ASP A 51 8.57 6.38 0.32
CA ASP A 51 8.06 6.82 1.62
C ASP A 51 6.58 6.47 1.79
N GLY A 52 6.16 6.30 3.03
CA GLY A 52 4.79 6.05 3.42
C GLY A 52 4.25 7.11 4.38
N LEU A 53 2.92 7.12 4.50
CA LEU A 53 2.20 7.96 5.44
C LEU A 53 1.02 7.15 6.00
N TYR A 54 0.93 7.09 7.32
CA TYR A 54 -0.28 6.66 8.00
C TYR A 54 -1.11 7.90 8.35
N VAL A 55 -2.39 7.86 8.07
CA VAL A 55 -3.36 8.94 8.38
C VAL A 55 -4.46 8.36 9.25
N GLY A 56 -4.62 8.91 10.44
CA GLY A 56 -5.65 8.50 11.40
C GLY A 56 -7.04 8.96 11.01
N MET A 57 -8.03 8.30 11.59
CA MET A 57 -9.44 8.68 11.50
C MET A 57 -9.66 10.11 12.01
N GLY A 58 -10.55 10.86 11.35
CA GLY A 58 -10.95 12.22 11.72
C GLY A 58 -10.31 13.32 10.86
N THR A 59 -9.35 13.00 9.99
CA THR A 59 -8.81 13.94 8.99
C THR A 59 -9.92 14.33 8.01
N GLN A 60 -10.14 15.63 7.81
CA GLN A 60 -11.27 16.12 6.99
C GLN A 60 -10.92 16.26 5.52
N SER A 61 -9.71 16.72 5.22
CA SER A 61 -9.27 16.92 3.85
C SER A 61 -7.96 16.18 3.59
N VAL A 62 -7.89 15.52 2.44
CA VAL A 62 -6.68 14.83 1.95
C VAL A 62 -6.51 15.18 0.49
N SER A 63 -5.34 15.69 0.11
CA SER A 63 -5.00 15.92 -1.29
C SER A 63 -3.57 15.47 -1.59
N PHE A 64 -3.32 15.21 -2.87
CA PHE A 64 -2.07 14.66 -3.38
C PHE A 64 -1.53 15.56 -4.49
N GLU A 65 -0.23 15.81 -4.46
CA GLU A 65 0.47 16.60 -5.48
C GLU A 65 1.78 15.92 -5.86
N SER A 66 2.20 16.09 -7.11
CA SER A 66 3.55 15.75 -7.58
C SER A 66 4.43 17.01 -7.53
N ASP A 67 5.71 16.85 -7.20
CA ASP A 67 6.65 17.96 -7.26
C ASP A 67 7.02 18.29 -8.72
N ASP A 68 7.06 17.29 -9.58
CA ASP A 68 7.28 17.42 -11.03
C ASP A 68 6.14 16.70 -11.80
N PRO A 69 5.30 17.45 -12.53
CA PRO A 69 4.24 16.86 -13.36
C PRO A 69 4.75 15.91 -14.46
N ALA A 70 5.98 16.11 -14.94
CA ALA A 70 6.58 15.27 -15.97
C ALA A 70 7.10 13.92 -15.41
N LYS A 71 7.33 13.88 -14.09
CA LYS A 71 7.76 12.70 -13.34
C LYS A 71 6.89 12.56 -12.10
N PRO A 72 5.63 12.16 -12.26
CA PRO A 72 4.66 12.26 -11.18
C PRO A 72 4.93 11.27 -10.05
N ALA A 73 4.57 11.70 -8.84
CA ALA A 73 4.37 10.79 -7.72
C ALA A 73 3.22 9.82 -8.02
N LYS A 74 3.31 8.60 -7.48
CA LYS A 74 2.27 7.57 -7.59
C LYS A 74 1.90 7.08 -6.21
N PHE A 75 0.83 7.57 -5.66
CA PHE A 75 0.39 7.21 -4.32
C PHE A 75 -0.54 5.98 -4.37
N TYR A 76 -0.07 4.88 -3.81
CA TYR A 76 -0.92 3.73 -3.52
C TYR A 76 -1.64 3.98 -2.20
N LEU A 77 -2.95 3.81 -2.20
CA LEU A 77 -3.83 4.10 -1.08
C LEU A 77 -4.53 2.82 -0.62
N LEU A 78 -4.47 2.54 0.67
CA LEU A 78 -5.21 1.45 1.28
C LEU A 78 -5.92 1.97 2.53
N SER A 79 -7.23 1.73 2.63
CA SER A 79 -8.05 2.25 3.73
C SER A 79 -8.99 1.19 4.27
N CYS A 80 -9.19 1.21 5.59
CA CYS A 80 -10.20 0.38 6.24
C CYS A 80 -10.96 1.18 7.32
N PRO A 81 -12.10 0.67 7.80
CA PRO A 81 -12.83 1.26 8.93
C PRO A 81 -11.94 1.41 10.16
N ALA A 82 -12.15 2.47 10.92
CA ALA A 82 -11.44 2.74 12.16
C ALA A 82 -12.42 3.02 13.30
N HIS A 83 -12.07 2.61 14.51
CA HIS A 83 -12.86 2.80 15.72
C HIS A 83 -12.16 3.71 16.76
N ALA A 84 -10.93 4.14 16.43
CA ALA A 84 -10.13 5.04 17.24
C ALA A 84 -9.25 5.92 16.34
N THR A 85 -8.89 7.09 16.84
CA THR A 85 -7.95 8.00 16.16
C THR A 85 -6.53 7.74 16.68
N TYR A 86 -5.61 7.56 15.76
CA TYR A 86 -4.17 7.51 16.01
C TYR A 86 -3.46 8.63 15.26
N PRO A 87 -2.32 9.12 15.77
CA PRO A 87 -1.57 10.19 15.14
C PRO A 87 -1.12 9.85 13.73
N THR A 88 -1.19 10.81 12.82
CA THR A 88 -0.56 10.73 11.50
C THR A 88 0.94 10.54 11.65
N MET A 89 1.52 9.65 10.85
CA MET A 89 2.94 9.33 10.90
C MET A 89 3.55 9.22 9.50
N HIS A 90 4.53 10.07 9.21
CA HIS A 90 5.40 9.91 8.04
C HIS A 90 6.40 8.78 8.33
N ILE A 91 6.50 7.85 7.40
CA ILE A 91 7.29 6.62 7.55
C ILE A 91 8.24 6.53 6.35
N THR A 92 9.49 6.91 6.55
CA THR A 92 10.49 6.72 5.50
C THR A 92 10.73 5.22 5.25
N ARG A 93 11.25 4.90 4.07
CA ARG A 93 11.59 3.51 3.75
C ARG A 93 12.53 2.86 4.78
N ALA A 94 13.46 3.63 5.35
CA ALA A 94 14.37 3.15 6.39
C ALA A 94 13.65 2.85 7.72
N MET A 95 12.60 3.62 8.05
CA MET A 95 11.78 3.41 9.25
C MET A 95 10.81 2.23 9.12
N ALA A 96 10.53 1.77 7.92
CA ALA A 96 9.54 0.73 7.62
C ALA A 96 9.98 -0.69 8.03
N ASN A 97 10.72 -0.83 9.13
CA ASN A 97 11.13 -2.09 9.75
C ASN A 97 11.53 -3.17 8.74
N PRO A 98 12.57 -2.98 7.92
CA PRO A 98 12.93 -3.91 6.85
C PRO A 98 13.31 -5.29 7.39
N LYS A 99 12.74 -6.33 6.78
CA LYS A 99 13.02 -7.75 7.10
C LYS A 99 13.50 -8.47 5.86
N LYS A 100 14.78 -8.85 5.84
CA LYS A 100 15.33 -9.68 4.76
C LYS A 100 15.02 -11.15 5.00
N LEU A 101 14.47 -11.81 4.01
CA LEU A 101 14.00 -13.21 4.10
C LEU A 101 14.38 -13.97 2.82
N GLY A 102 14.38 -15.30 2.94
CA GLY A 102 14.62 -16.20 1.81
C GLY A 102 16.10 -16.49 1.59
N ALA A 103 16.37 -17.29 0.56
CA ALA A 103 17.71 -17.71 0.16
C ALA A 103 17.79 -17.82 -1.37
N PRO A 104 18.97 -17.64 -1.98
CA PRO A 104 19.17 -17.78 -3.43
C PRO A 104 18.76 -19.17 -3.93
N GLU A 105 19.06 -20.20 -3.16
CA GLU A 105 18.77 -21.60 -3.48
C GLU A 105 17.28 -21.90 -3.62
N THR A 106 16.44 -21.07 -2.97
CA THR A 106 14.98 -21.16 -3.05
C THR A 106 14.36 -20.09 -3.94
N SER A 107 15.16 -19.26 -4.64
CA SER A 107 14.72 -18.21 -5.58
C SER A 107 13.69 -17.24 -4.97
N ASN A 108 13.87 -16.87 -3.70
CA ASN A 108 12.90 -16.03 -2.97
C ASN A 108 13.52 -15.02 -2.01
N VAL A 109 14.74 -14.59 -2.28
CA VAL A 109 15.38 -13.53 -1.49
C VAL A 109 14.58 -12.25 -1.67
N ARG A 110 14.13 -11.69 -0.56
CA ARG A 110 13.27 -10.51 -0.57
C ARG A 110 13.43 -9.69 0.69
N THR A 111 13.06 -8.42 0.61
CA THR A 111 12.94 -7.55 1.76
C THR A 111 11.48 -7.12 1.92
N ILE A 112 10.91 -7.34 3.09
CA ILE A 112 9.59 -6.85 3.48
C ILE A 112 9.78 -5.56 4.25
N TYR A 113 9.20 -4.47 3.76
CA TYR A 113 9.13 -3.18 4.43
C TYR A 113 7.74 -3.06 5.08
N GLN A 114 7.70 -3.04 6.41
CA GLN A 114 6.47 -3.01 7.19
C GLN A 114 6.12 -1.56 7.53
N TYR A 115 5.37 -0.89 6.68
CA TYR A 115 5.01 0.54 6.87
C TYR A 115 3.98 0.72 7.98
N VAL A 116 2.76 0.25 7.79
CA VAL A 116 1.74 0.28 8.83
C VAL A 116 1.74 -1.07 9.54
N HIS A 117 2.40 -1.11 10.67
CA HIS A 117 2.64 -2.32 11.45
C HIS A 117 2.89 -1.94 12.90
N PRO A 118 2.48 -2.73 13.91
CA PRO A 118 2.67 -2.41 15.33
C PRO A 118 4.10 -2.09 15.76
N ALA A 119 5.10 -2.58 15.03
CA ALA A 119 6.52 -2.24 15.29
C ALA A 119 6.91 -0.83 14.80
N VAL A 120 6.06 -0.15 14.03
CA VAL A 120 6.34 1.16 13.40
C VAL A 120 5.35 2.20 13.85
N CYS A 121 4.06 1.97 13.66
CA CYS A 121 3.01 2.90 14.06
C CYS A 121 1.76 2.17 14.57
N LYS A 122 0.96 2.86 15.36
CA LYS A 122 -0.35 2.35 15.78
C LYS A 122 -1.39 2.58 14.69
N SER A 123 -2.25 1.61 14.49
CA SER A 123 -3.42 1.66 13.61
C SER A 123 -4.58 0.89 14.26
N CYS A 124 -5.81 1.02 13.74
CA CYS A 124 -6.95 0.22 14.22
C CYS A 124 -6.91 -1.19 13.64
N GLN A 125 -6.95 -1.30 12.33
CA GLN A 125 -7.04 -2.57 11.60
C GLN A 125 -6.07 -2.64 10.44
N LEU A 126 -5.63 -1.47 9.92
CA LEU A 126 -4.79 -1.39 8.74
C LEU A 126 -3.40 -1.96 9.03
N VAL A 127 -2.98 -2.89 8.18
CA VAL A 127 -1.60 -3.33 8.06
C VAL A 127 -1.19 -3.14 6.62
N MET A 128 -0.04 -2.53 6.37
CA MET A 128 0.44 -2.22 5.04
C MET A 128 1.96 -2.41 4.94
N GLY A 129 2.39 -3.09 3.91
CA GLY A 129 3.81 -3.30 3.66
C GLY A 129 4.13 -3.37 2.18
N VAL A 130 5.42 -3.32 1.86
CA VAL A 130 5.94 -3.51 0.50
C VAL A 130 6.98 -4.62 0.55
N THR A 131 6.83 -5.61 -0.33
CA THR A 131 7.82 -6.66 -0.52
C THR A 131 8.59 -6.40 -1.81
N VAL A 132 9.91 -6.31 -1.70
CA VAL A 132 10.82 -6.16 -2.85
C VAL A 132 11.58 -7.45 -3.02
N LEU A 133 11.46 -8.06 -4.19
CA LEU A 133 12.20 -9.27 -4.57
C LEU A 133 13.58 -8.88 -5.10
N GLU A 134 14.61 -9.62 -4.69
CA GLU A 134 15.96 -9.47 -5.24
C GLU A 134 16.04 -10.12 -6.64
N PRO A 135 16.98 -9.70 -7.48
CA PRO A 135 17.22 -10.33 -8.78
C PRO A 135 17.38 -11.86 -8.66
N GLY A 136 16.71 -12.60 -9.55
CA GLY A 136 16.67 -14.07 -9.51
C GLY A 136 15.63 -14.67 -8.57
N SER A 137 14.90 -13.84 -7.82
CA SER A 137 13.80 -14.28 -6.97
C SER A 137 12.47 -14.15 -7.71
N VAL A 138 11.66 -15.20 -7.67
CA VAL A 138 10.48 -15.33 -8.55
C VAL A 138 9.18 -15.61 -7.79
N TRP A 139 9.22 -15.73 -6.46
CA TRP A 139 8.00 -15.96 -5.69
C TRP A 139 8.05 -15.33 -4.30
N ASN A 140 6.87 -15.08 -3.74
CA ASN A 140 6.64 -14.65 -2.37
C ASN A 140 5.42 -15.38 -1.83
N THR A 141 5.30 -15.43 -0.50
CA THR A 141 4.19 -16.06 0.22
C THR A 141 4.18 -17.58 0.06
N TYR A 142 5.00 -18.24 0.86
CA TYR A 142 5.02 -19.69 0.97
C TYR A 142 5.27 -20.09 2.44
N PRO A 143 4.65 -21.17 2.95
CA PRO A 143 3.69 -22.08 2.31
C PRO A 143 2.36 -21.38 1.99
N PRO A 144 1.61 -21.92 0.98
CA PRO A 144 0.29 -21.38 0.64
C PRO A 144 -0.67 -21.51 1.84
N HIS A 145 -1.44 -20.45 2.10
CA HIS A 145 -2.35 -20.40 3.24
C HIS A 145 -3.49 -19.41 2.97
N THR A 146 -4.53 -19.49 3.76
CA THR A 146 -5.65 -18.56 3.78
C THR A 146 -5.72 -17.79 5.10
N HIS A 147 -6.44 -16.67 5.12
CA HIS A 147 -6.68 -15.88 6.31
C HIS A 147 -8.16 -15.81 6.63
N GLU A 148 -8.60 -16.43 7.71
CA GLU A 148 -10.03 -16.50 8.06
C GLU A 148 -10.63 -15.16 8.53
N ARG A 149 -9.80 -14.25 9.02
CA ARG A 149 -10.26 -13.03 9.70
C ARG A 149 -10.02 -11.73 8.93
N ARG A 150 -9.39 -11.78 7.78
CA ARG A 150 -9.06 -10.60 6.98
C ARG A 150 -9.04 -10.92 5.49
N MET A 151 -9.26 -9.90 4.69
CA MET A 151 -8.90 -9.89 3.28
C MET A 151 -7.55 -9.18 3.07
N GLU A 152 -6.96 -9.40 1.92
CA GLU A 152 -5.74 -8.71 1.49
C GLU A 152 -5.94 -8.07 0.13
N VAL A 153 -5.21 -7.01 -0.15
CA VAL A 153 -5.11 -6.41 -1.48
C VAL A 153 -3.64 -6.40 -1.87
N TYR A 154 -3.32 -6.99 -3.01
CA TYR A 154 -1.97 -7.00 -3.57
C TYR A 154 -1.92 -6.06 -4.76
N LEU A 155 -0.99 -5.10 -4.72
CA LEU A 155 -0.60 -4.30 -5.88
C LEU A 155 0.75 -4.80 -6.38
N TYR A 156 0.83 -5.14 -7.65
CA TYR A 156 2.08 -5.51 -8.33
C TYR A 156 2.61 -4.32 -9.11
N PHE A 157 3.85 -3.92 -8.83
CA PHE A 157 4.46 -2.73 -9.42
C PHE A 157 5.97 -2.87 -9.60
N GLY A 158 6.59 -1.91 -10.32
CA GLY A 158 8.03 -1.91 -10.57
C GLY A 158 8.48 -3.03 -11.53
N MET A 159 7.62 -3.45 -12.43
CA MET A 159 7.87 -4.49 -13.41
C MET A 159 7.91 -3.91 -14.83
N SER A 160 8.60 -4.60 -15.74
CA SER A 160 8.51 -4.26 -17.16
C SER A 160 7.08 -4.48 -17.69
N PRO A 161 6.68 -3.79 -18.78
CA PRO A 161 5.35 -3.95 -19.37
C PRO A 161 5.04 -5.39 -19.80
N GLU A 162 6.06 -6.17 -20.12
CA GLU A 162 5.93 -7.56 -20.59
C GLU A 162 5.87 -8.59 -19.45
N THR A 163 6.27 -8.20 -18.23
CA THR A 163 6.27 -9.10 -17.08
C THR A 163 4.85 -9.44 -16.67
N ARG A 164 4.63 -10.71 -16.33
CA ARG A 164 3.36 -11.20 -15.76
C ARG A 164 3.63 -11.94 -14.46
N ILE A 165 2.72 -11.76 -13.52
CA ILE A 165 2.71 -12.45 -12.23
C ILE A 165 1.48 -13.37 -12.18
N PHE A 166 1.66 -14.56 -11.65
CA PHE A 166 0.57 -15.47 -11.34
C PHE A 166 0.19 -15.28 -9.87
N HIS A 167 -0.91 -14.58 -9.63
CA HIS A 167 -1.50 -14.51 -8.29
C HIS A 167 -2.39 -15.73 -8.10
N MET A 168 -2.02 -16.59 -7.17
CA MET A 168 -2.80 -17.77 -6.83
C MET A 168 -3.55 -17.50 -5.54
N HIS A 169 -4.86 -17.66 -5.53
CA HIS A 169 -5.66 -17.53 -4.32
C HIS A 169 -6.69 -18.65 -4.20
N GLY A 170 -7.28 -18.82 -3.03
CA GLY A 170 -8.16 -19.89 -2.68
C GLY A 170 -7.50 -20.90 -1.72
N GLN A 171 -8.07 -22.07 -1.62
CA GLN A 171 -7.52 -23.13 -0.77
C GLN A 171 -6.13 -23.59 -1.26
N PRO A 172 -5.19 -23.94 -0.37
CA PRO A 172 -3.82 -24.27 -0.76
C PRO A 172 -3.65 -25.38 -1.80
N LYS A 173 -4.60 -26.28 -1.88
CA LYS A 173 -4.62 -27.42 -2.84
C LYS A 173 -5.59 -27.22 -4.01
N GLU A 174 -6.30 -26.10 -4.06
CA GLU A 174 -7.36 -25.81 -5.01
C GLU A 174 -7.36 -24.31 -5.34
N THR A 175 -6.23 -23.84 -5.89
CA THR A 175 -6.03 -22.43 -6.19
C THR A 175 -6.62 -22.05 -7.54
N ARG A 176 -7.02 -20.77 -7.63
CA ARG A 176 -7.34 -20.07 -8.88
C ARG A 176 -6.19 -19.15 -9.23
N HIS A 177 -5.99 -18.95 -10.52
CA HIS A 177 -4.92 -18.11 -11.04
C HIS A 177 -5.49 -16.81 -11.59
N ILE A 178 -4.87 -15.71 -11.21
CA ILE A 178 -5.12 -14.39 -11.82
C ILE A 178 -3.79 -13.90 -12.39
N VAL A 179 -3.77 -13.62 -13.68
CA VAL A 179 -2.56 -13.11 -14.35
C VAL A 179 -2.52 -11.59 -14.18
N MET A 180 -1.50 -11.10 -13.50
CA MET A 180 -1.33 -9.69 -13.17
C MET A 180 -0.23 -9.06 -14.00
N ALA A 181 -0.46 -7.83 -14.45
CA ALA A 181 0.52 -6.96 -15.09
C ALA A 181 1.01 -5.87 -14.13
N ASN A 182 1.96 -5.05 -14.59
CA ASN A 182 2.45 -3.91 -13.83
C ASN A 182 1.33 -2.93 -13.47
N GLU A 183 1.37 -2.41 -12.25
CA GLU A 183 0.40 -1.46 -11.68
C GLU A 183 -1.05 -1.98 -11.62
N GLN A 184 -1.22 -3.29 -11.52
CA GLN A 184 -2.52 -3.91 -11.27
C GLN A 184 -2.65 -4.39 -9.84
N ALA A 185 -3.85 -4.23 -9.29
CA ALA A 185 -4.19 -4.71 -7.96
C ALA A 185 -5.19 -5.87 -8.02
N VAL A 186 -5.08 -6.78 -7.08
CA VAL A 186 -6.02 -7.90 -6.90
C VAL A 186 -6.52 -7.93 -5.47
N ILE A 187 -7.82 -8.13 -5.31
CA ILE A 187 -8.45 -8.38 -4.02
C ILE A 187 -8.38 -9.88 -3.75
N SER A 188 -7.73 -10.23 -2.63
CA SER A 188 -7.63 -11.60 -2.14
C SER A 188 -8.56 -11.75 -0.92
N PRO A 189 -9.72 -12.38 -1.07
CA PRO A 189 -10.64 -12.63 0.04
C PRO A 189 -10.02 -13.55 1.10
N SER A 190 -10.74 -13.75 2.21
CA SER A 190 -10.29 -14.61 3.31
C SER A 190 -10.25 -16.12 2.97
N TRP A 191 -10.79 -16.51 1.85
CA TRP A 191 -10.92 -17.91 1.38
C TRP A 191 -10.25 -18.12 0.03
#